data_4cc4ee9088316cee305abeee355b05cf
#
_entry.id   4cc4ee9088316cee305abeee355b05cf
#
_cell.length_a   1.000
_cell.length_b   1.000
_cell.length_c   1.000
_cell.angle_alpha   90.00
_cell.angle_beta   90.00
_cell.angle_gamma   90.00
#
_symmetry.space_group_name_H-M   'P 1'
#
loop_
_entity.id
_entity.type
_entity.pdbx_description
1 polymer ?
#
loop_
_entity_poly.entity_id
_entity_poly.type
_entity_poly.pdbx_seq_one_letter_code
_entity_poly.pdbx_strand_id
1 'polypeptide(L)'
;MADLESNAQSAPEGNTEHQGSCAPANGIHNDCEADASGIKLFVPEGVRYNCQGCGRCCSGWSVGMTEEDYGRIKDIDWQSLHPELAGKELFFHREEEFKAGLAGHPHYTKPRADGSCPFLINKLCFIHGHLGEDQKPVTCRLFPYSFVETPSGVYTGVVYNSMAAAKNQGDLLTDQKDALLDYLALTRKYATALNKTAAAMEVKDKPKSLETGALVDAPVESNVPFQTVELTLGTVVTWEEFLEVDNKLMDLMLNRKDLNIFQVLPAGSEILQKAIRLKRAGSPMTELRDFDPVVASDADMTPGAVEEMTLRTMFYRFFIYPMIRVDEKGLWQMQRRNILNPVNAFMVARSFSRYTFSALGAILFKHAKVPGAGNMNLEAAAKKHFEPLSKELDDYFKRWLYLKLFAKTYFGPAAAGFGVVSGYNCLMASIIAVMIFAKCCATSRKEKALNIDDIYEAYWRLDRELLTMGQVSKQESVAFNFAFATPRLFHKMLFELQQGFKGGS
;
A
#
# COMPACT_ATOMS: atom_id res chain seq x y z
N MET A 1 18.34 -53.02 -9.77
CA MET A 1 19.67 -53.38 -10.31
C MET A 1 20.03 -52.30 -11.31
N ALA A 2 21.13 -51.72 -11.09
CA ALA A 2 21.96 -50.75 -11.77
C ALA A 2 21.87 -49.32 -11.22
N ASP A 3 22.86 -49.09 -10.43
CA ASP A 3 23.47 -47.92 -9.87
C ASP A 3 23.76 -46.81 -10.90
N LEU A 4 23.55 -45.59 -10.51
CA LEU A 4 24.27 -44.43 -11.07
C LEU A 4 24.73 -43.53 -9.92
N GLU A 5 26.01 -43.68 -9.64
CA GLU A 5 26.81 -42.92 -8.67
C GLU A 5 26.97 -41.48 -9.04
N SER A 6 27.06 -40.72 -7.98
CA SER A 6 27.54 -39.36 -7.78
C SER A 6 28.67 -38.87 -8.69
N ASN A 7 28.59 -37.66 -9.18
CA ASN A 7 29.73 -36.81 -9.46
C ASN A 7 29.47 -35.40 -8.90
N ALA A 8 29.98 -35.19 -7.69
CA ALA A 8 30.16 -33.86 -7.11
C ALA A 8 31.50 -33.30 -7.60
N GLN A 9 31.48 -32.33 -8.49
CA GLN A 9 32.64 -31.51 -8.78
C GLN A 9 32.60 -30.23 -7.94
N SER A 10 33.59 -30.14 -7.07
CA SER A 10 33.95 -28.98 -6.26
C SER A 10 34.36 -27.80 -7.15
N ALA A 11 33.70 -26.64 -6.97
CA ALA A 11 34.17 -25.37 -7.48
C ALA A 11 35.12 -24.71 -6.47
N PRO A 12 36.10 -23.93 -6.92
CA PRO A 12 37.14 -23.36 -6.08
C PRO A 12 36.68 -22.16 -5.31
N GLU A 13 37.07 -22.12 -4.03
CA GLU A 13 36.98 -20.96 -3.16
C GLU A 13 37.85 -19.82 -3.70
N GLY A 14 37.23 -18.74 -4.11
CA GLY A 14 37.87 -17.48 -4.45
C GLY A 14 37.50 -16.43 -3.39
N ASN A 15 38.32 -16.29 -2.36
CA ASN A 15 38.33 -15.15 -1.46
C ASN A 15 38.58 -13.86 -2.25
N THR A 16 37.61 -12.96 -2.27
CA THR A 16 37.86 -11.53 -2.45
C THR A 16 37.08 -10.79 -1.37
N GLU A 17 37.82 -10.47 -0.31
CA GLU A 17 37.45 -9.48 0.69
C GLU A 17 37.27 -8.11 0.00
N HIS A 18 36.03 -7.67 -0.19
CA HIS A 18 35.72 -6.26 -0.33
C HIS A 18 35.19 -5.74 1.00
N GLN A 19 36.14 -5.37 1.87
CA GLN A 19 35.89 -4.50 3.00
C GLN A 19 35.63 -3.08 2.48
N GLY A 20 34.36 -2.75 2.26
CA GLY A 20 33.85 -1.40 2.18
C GLY A 20 33.02 -1.11 3.42
N SER A 21 33.68 -0.78 4.56
CA SER A 21 32.99 -0.31 5.73
C SER A 21 32.47 1.10 5.48
N CYS A 22 31.17 1.24 5.16
CA CYS A 22 30.49 2.53 5.24
C CYS A 22 30.18 2.81 6.71
N ALA A 23 30.94 3.66 7.34
CA ALA A 23 30.59 4.25 8.63
C ALA A 23 29.37 5.18 8.46
N PRO A 24 28.38 5.18 9.38
CA PRO A 24 27.21 6.04 9.27
C PRO A 24 27.62 7.50 9.54
N ALA A 25 27.66 8.32 8.51
CA ALA A 25 27.70 9.75 8.67
C ALA A 25 26.27 10.25 8.94
N ASN A 26 25.98 10.60 10.19
CA ASN A 26 24.87 11.42 10.69
C ASN A 26 23.52 11.34 9.93
N GLY A 27 22.93 10.16 9.82
CA GLY A 27 21.58 9.97 9.26
C GLY A 27 21.28 8.48 9.11
N ILE A 28 20.07 8.08 9.50
CA ILE A 28 19.58 6.69 9.47
C ILE A 28 19.34 6.21 8.00
N HIS A 29 19.62 7.05 7.04
CA HIS A 29 19.60 6.70 5.63
C HIS A 29 21.01 6.28 5.21
N ASN A 30 21.20 5.00 4.89
CA ASN A 30 22.45 4.53 4.27
C ASN A 30 22.73 5.39 3.05
N ASP A 31 23.81 6.19 3.10
CA ASP A 31 24.29 6.98 1.99
C ASP A 31 24.78 6.03 0.89
N CYS A 32 23.83 5.60 0.07
CA CYS A 32 24.18 4.94 -1.18
C CYS A 32 24.75 5.97 -2.12
N GLU A 33 25.95 5.74 -2.61
CA GLU A 33 26.53 6.53 -3.71
C GLU A 33 25.53 6.55 -4.88
N ALA A 34 25.44 7.69 -5.56
CA ALA A 34 24.68 7.80 -6.78
C ALA A 34 25.23 6.79 -7.80
N ASP A 35 24.35 6.15 -8.56
CA ASP A 35 24.77 5.28 -9.66
C ASP A 35 25.44 6.09 -10.78
N ALA A 36 25.90 5.37 -11.84
CA ALA A 36 26.50 6.00 -13.02
C ALA A 36 25.58 7.01 -13.73
N SER A 37 24.26 6.98 -13.47
CA SER A 37 23.26 7.94 -13.96
C SER A 37 23.05 9.14 -13.03
N GLY A 38 23.71 9.18 -11.87
CA GLY A 38 23.55 10.21 -10.85
C GLY A 38 22.29 10.06 -9.98
N ILE A 39 21.58 8.92 -10.08
CA ILE A 39 20.37 8.66 -9.29
C ILE A 39 20.76 8.09 -7.92
N LYS A 40 20.32 8.76 -6.85
CA LYS A 40 20.41 8.25 -5.49
C LYS A 40 19.16 7.45 -5.15
N LEU A 41 19.30 6.12 -5.02
CA LEU A 41 18.20 5.20 -4.70
C LEU A 41 18.30 4.74 -3.24
N PHE A 42 17.26 5.04 -2.45
CA PHE A 42 17.11 4.58 -1.07
C PHE A 42 16.29 3.30 -1.04
N VAL A 43 16.85 2.26 -0.41
CA VAL A 43 16.25 0.93 -0.33
C VAL A 43 16.03 0.55 1.14
N PRO A 44 14.83 0.05 1.53
CA PRO A 44 14.54 -0.27 2.93
C PRO A 44 15.33 -1.49 3.41
N GLU A 45 15.95 -1.37 4.58
CA GLU A 45 16.71 -2.45 5.19
C GLU A 45 15.82 -3.57 5.72
N GLY A 46 16.31 -4.82 5.63
CA GLY A 46 15.62 -6.00 6.17
C GLY A 46 14.35 -6.40 5.43
N VAL A 47 14.02 -5.71 4.34
CA VAL A 47 12.85 -6.02 3.50
C VAL A 47 13.25 -6.97 2.39
N ARG A 48 12.43 -8.04 2.23
CA ARG A 48 12.65 -9.10 1.25
C ARG A 48 11.49 -9.19 0.28
N TYR A 49 11.81 -9.45 -0.95
CA TYR A 49 10.78 -9.76 -1.94
C TYR A 49 11.34 -10.54 -3.13
N ASN A 50 10.71 -11.69 -3.44
CA ASN A 50 10.68 -12.31 -4.76
C ASN A 50 9.31 -12.94 -4.95
N CYS A 51 8.81 -12.95 -6.18
CA CYS A 51 7.52 -13.58 -6.48
C CYS A 51 7.56 -15.08 -6.17
N GLN A 52 6.66 -15.54 -5.29
CA GLN A 52 6.56 -16.94 -4.85
C GLN A 52 5.52 -17.75 -5.65
N GLY A 53 4.99 -17.22 -6.75
CA GLY A 53 4.02 -17.94 -7.58
C GLY A 53 2.71 -18.32 -6.87
N CYS A 54 2.28 -17.57 -5.86
CA CYS A 54 1.06 -17.89 -5.10
C CYS A 54 -0.24 -17.54 -5.84
N GLY A 55 -0.18 -16.79 -6.93
CA GLY A 55 -1.32 -16.35 -7.74
C GLY A 55 -2.26 -15.33 -7.09
N ARG A 56 -2.05 -14.95 -5.84
CA ARG A 56 -2.96 -14.08 -5.09
C ARG A 56 -3.08 -12.68 -5.69
N CYS A 57 -1.95 -12.06 -6.01
CA CYS A 57 -1.90 -10.75 -6.65
C CYS A 57 -2.35 -10.76 -8.11
N CYS A 58 -2.45 -11.95 -8.74
CA CYS A 58 -2.96 -12.14 -10.10
C CYS A 58 -4.49 -12.38 -10.12
N SER A 59 -5.20 -12.06 -9.04
CA SER A 59 -6.63 -12.31 -8.88
C SER A 59 -7.35 -11.07 -8.34
N GLY A 60 -8.63 -10.94 -8.69
CA GLY A 60 -9.51 -9.88 -8.18
C GLY A 60 -9.47 -8.56 -8.94
N TRP A 61 -8.65 -8.42 -9.97
CA TRP A 61 -8.55 -7.22 -10.80
C TRP A 61 -8.26 -7.53 -12.27
N SER A 62 -8.48 -6.54 -13.14
CA SER A 62 -8.06 -6.55 -14.54
C SER A 62 -6.74 -5.81 -14.65
N VAL A 63 -5.75 -6.40 -15.30
CA VAL A 63 -4.45 -5.76 -15.51
C VAL A 63 -4.57 -4.73 -16.63
N GLY A 64 -4.30 -3.46 -16.30
CA GLY A 64 -4.22 -2.39 -17.29
C GLY A 64 -2.97 -2.50 -18.14
N MET A 65 -3.08 -2.14 -19.42
CA MET A 65 -2.01 -2.24 -20.40
C MET A 65 -1.93 -0.96 -21.23
N THR A 66 -0.71 -0.57 -21.57
CA THR A 66 -0.43 0.45 -22.58
C THR A 66 -0.72 -0.11 -23.99
N GLU A 67 -0.75 0.78 -25.01
CA GLU A 67 -0.77 0.37 -26.42
C GLU A 67 0.42 -0.55 -26.77
N GLU A 68 1.60 -0.25 -26.24
CA GLU A 68 2.83 -1.06 -26.44
C GLU A 68 2.67 -2.45 -25.83
N ASP A 69 2.15 -2.54 -24.59
CA ASP A 69 1.91 -3.83 -23.90
C ASP A 69 0.91 -4.67 -24.68
N TYR A 70 -0.22 -4.07 -25.05
CA TYR A 70 -1.26 -4.76 -25.81
C TYR A 70 -0.76 -5.19 -27.19
N GLY A 71 -0.05 -4.29 -27.90
CA GLY A 71 0.53 -4.58 -29.21
C GLY A 71 1.48 -5.77 -29.21
N ARG A 72 2.25 -5.98 -28.12
CA ARG A 72 3.18 -7.12 -28.02
C ARG A 72 2.47 -8.47 -27.88
N ILE A 73 1.29 -8.51 -27.25
CA ILE A 73 0.67 -9.80 -26.85
C ILE A 73 -0.67 -10.09 -27.53
N LYS A 74 -1.28 -9.13 -28.25
CA LYS A 74 -2.60 -9.29 -28.84
C LYS A 74 -2.67 -10.32 -29.97
N ASP A 75 -1.62 -10.39 -30.78
CA ASP A 75 -1.56 -11.20 -32.01
C ASP A 75 -0.92 -12.59 -31.77
N ILE A 76 -0.60 -12.93 -30.52
CA ILE A 76 -0.08 -14.24 -30.15
C ILE A 76 -1.21 -15.28 -30.24
N ASP A 77 -0.95 -16.41 -30.87
CA ASP A 77 -1.91 -17.53 -30.93
C ASP A 77 -1.96 -18.27 -29.60
N TRP A 78 -2.58 -17.64 -28.61
CA TRP A 78 -2.75 -18.18 -27.26
C TRP A 78 -3.48 -19.52 -27.26
N GLN A 79 -4.32 -19.78 -28.28
CA GLN A 79 -5.12 -21.01 -28.36
C GLN A 79 -4.26 -22.22 -28.63
N SER A 80 -3.24 -22.10 -29.47
CA SER A 80 -2.31 -23.18 -29.77
C SER A 80 -1.31 -23.43 -28.62
N LEU A 81 -1.04 -22.40 -27.79
CA LEU A 81 -0.06 -22.50 -26.71
C LEU A 81 -0.59 -23.21 -25.46
N HIS A 82 -1.88 -23.04 -25.12
CA HIS A 82 -2.45 -23.70 -23.95
C HIS A 82 -3.96 -23.90 -24.05
N PRO A 83 -4.49 -25.12 -23.77
CA PRO A 83 -5.93 -25.43 -23.90
C PRO A 83 -6.85 -24.54 -23.05
N GLU A 84 -6.40 -24.10 -21.87
CA GLU A 84 -7.17 -23.20 -21.03
C GLU A 84 -7.36 -21.80 -21.61
N LEU A 85 -6.59 -21.40 -22.58
CA LEU A 85 -6.68 -20.12 -23.28
C LEU A 85 -7.53 -20.21 -24.57
N ALA A 86 -7.76 -21.44 -25.06
CA ALA A 86 -8.49 -21.69 -26.28
C ALA A 86 -9.95 -21.20 -26.20
N GLY A 87 -10.42 -20.48 -27.22
CA GLY A 87 -11.79 -20.00 -27.34
C GLY A 87 -12.19 -18.93 -26.32
N LYS A 88 -11.25 -18.39 -25.55
CA LYS A 88 -11.53 -17.35 -24.56
C LYS A 88 -11.16 -15.97 -25.07
N GLU A 89 -12.00 -15.00 -24.78
CA GLU A 89 -11.67 -13.59 -24.93
C GLU A 89 -10.73 -13.18 -23.78
N LEU A 90 -9.46 -12.92 -24.08
CA LEU A 90 -8.41 -12.68 -23.09
C LEU A 90 -8.25 -11.19 -22.73
N PHE A 91 -8.74 -10.30 -23.57
CA PHE A 91 -8.62 -8.85 -23.44
C PHE A 91 -9.96 -8.18 -23.58
N PHE A 92 -10.08 -6.97 -23.05
CA PHE A 92 -11.17 -6.05 -23.30
C PHE A 92 -10.67 -4.60 -23.28
N HIS A 93 -11.45 -3.70 -23.89
CA HIS A 93 -11.05 -2.33 -24.13
C HIS A 93 -11.95 -1.36 -23.38
N ARG A 94 -11.38 -0.25 -22.94
CA ARG A 94 -12.05 0.86 -22.26
C ARG A 94 -11.57 2.20 -22.83
N GLU A 95 -11.40 2.28 -24.13
CA GLU A 95 -10.84 3.46 -24.80
C GLU A 95 -11.72 4.70 -24.58
N GLU A 96 -13.04 4.56 -24.64
CA GLU A 96 -13.96 5.67 -24.42
C GLU A 96 -13.94 6.16 -22.98
N GLU A 97 -13.84 5.25 -22.00
CA GLU A 97 -13.67 5.63 -20.60
C GLU A 97 -12.28 6.20 -20.34
N PHE A 98 -11.25 5.73 -21.02
CA PHE A 98 -9.91 6.28 -20.94
C PHE A 98 -9.90 7.72 -21.50
N LYS A 99 -10.50 7.97 -22.66
CA LYS A 99 -10.70 9.31 -23.22
C LYS A 99 -11.49 10.24 -22.30
N ALA A 100 -12.45 9.69 -21.57
CA ALA A 100 -13.26 10.44 -20.60
C ALA A 100 -12.58 10.61 -19.24
N GLY A 101 -11.33 10.15 -19.07
CA GLY A 101 -10.62 10.19 -17.78
C GLY A 101 -11.17 9.24 -16.70
N LEU A 102 -12.00 8.27 -17.10
CA LEU A 102 -12.70 7.33 -16.21
C LEU A 102 -12.01 5.97 -16.09
N ALA A 103 -10.99 5.72 -16.90
CA ALA A 103 -10.15 4.52 -16.85
C ALA A 103 -8.67 4.91 -16.93
N GLY A 104 -7.83 4.20 -16.18
CA GLY A 104 -6.38 4.44 -16.16
C GLY A 104 -5.64 3.92 -17.39
N HIS A 105 -6.27 3.03 -18.19
CA HIS A 105 -5.67 2.40 -19.35
C HIS A 105 -6.71 2.18 -20.45
N PRO A 106 -6.31 2.15 -21.73
CA PRO A 106 -7.21 1.82 -22.83
C PRO A 106 -7.53 0.32 -22.93
N HIS A 107 -6.59 -0.54 -22.54
CA HIS A 107 -6.69 -2.00 -22.68
C HIS A 107 -6.51 -2.71 -21.35
N TYR A 108 -7.18 -3.85 -21.18
CA TYR A 108 -7.15 -4.65 -19.95
C TYR A 108 -7.18 -6.14 -20.26
N THR A 109 -6.54 -6.95 -19.37
CA THR A 109 -6.81 -8.40 -19.37
C THR A 109 -8.23 -8.67 -18.91
N LYS A 110 -8.92 -9.65 -19.54
CA LYS A 110 -10.27 -10.06 -19.19
C LYS A 110 -10.25 -11.17 -18.14
N PRO A 111 -10.59 -10.87 -16.88
CA PRO A 111 -10.54 -11.89 -15.83
C PRO A 111 -11.47 -13.05 -16.09
N ARG A 112 -11.12 -14.23 -15.59
CA ARG A 112 -11.98 -15.42 -15.56
C ARG A 112 -13.20 -15.19 -14.65
N ALA A 113 -14.15 -16.11 -14.68
CA ALA A 113 -15.37 -16.03 -13.87
C ALA A 113 -15.11 -16.00 -12.35
N ASP A 114 -13.98 -16.53 -11.89
CA ASP A 114 -13.53 -16.51 -10.50
C ASP A 114 -12.76 -15.23 -10.14
N GLY A 115 -12.55 -14.32 -11.10
CA GLY A 115 -11.80 -13.07 -10.93
C GLY A 115 -10.30 -13.21 -11.17
N SER A 116 -9.78 -14.39 -11.47
CA SER A 116 -8.35 -14.60 -11.73
C SER A 116 -7.96 -14.07 -13.12
N CYS A 117 -6.67 -13.69 -13.26
CA CYS A 117 -6.10 -13.33 -14.54
C CYS A 117 -6.21 -14.51 -15.53
N PRO A 118 -6.57 -14.29 -16.82
CA PRO A 118 -6.69 -15.36 -17.80
C PRO A 118 -5.37 -16.13 -18.00
N PHE A 119 -4.24 -15.45 -17.82
CA PHE A 119 -2.89 -16.01 -17.95
C PHE A 119 -2.34 -16.65 -16.67
N LEU A 120 -3.15 -16.73 -15.60
CA LEU A 120 -2.78 -17.44 -14.38
C LEU A 120 -3.11 -18.94 -14.55
N ILE A 121 -2.11 -19.76 -14.84
CA ILE A 121 -2.26 -21.20 -15.04
C ILE A 121 -1.41 -21.91 -13.98
N ASN A 122 -2.00 -22.85 -13.25
CA ASN A 122 -1.32 -23.56 -12.14
C ASN A 122 -0.63 -22.62 -11.13
N LYS A 123 -1.27 -21.49 -10.82
CA LYS A 123 -0.75 -20.42 -9.94
C LYS A 123 0.47 -19.66 -10.48
N LEU A 124 0.90 -19.93 -11.69
CA LEU A 124 2.02 -19.24 -12.36
C LEU A 124 1.52 -18.40 -13.52
N CYS A 125 2.26 -17.32 -13.80
CA CYS A 125 1.98 -16.48 -14.96
C CYS A 125 2.45 -17.17 -16.24
N PHE A 126 1.52 -17.54 -17.12
CA PHE A 126 1.81 -18.22 -18.37
C PHE A 126 2.65 -17.35 -19.32
N ILE A 127 2.39 -16.03 -19.37
CA ILE A 127 3.20 -15.10 -20.17
C ILE A 127 4.66 -15.16 -19.68
N HIS A 128 4.88 -15.08 -18.37
CA HIS A 128 6.25 -15.14 -17.83
C HIS A 128 6.93 -16.47 -18.14
N GLY A 129 6.24 -17.57 -17.92
CA GLY A 129 6.82 -18.91 -18.09
C GLY A 129 7.11 -19.30 -19.54
N HIS A 130 6.34 -18.78 -20.52
CA HIS A 130 6.46 -19.15 -21.94
C HIS A 130 7.21 -18.12 -22.78
N LEU A 131 7.04 -16.83 -22.48
CA LEU A 131 7.56 -15.73 -23.31
C LEU A 131 8.62 -14.90 -22.59
N GLY A 132 8.81 -15.14 -21.30
CA GLY A 132 9.74 -14.37 -20.48
C GLY A 132 9.09 -13.17 -19.78
N GLU A 133 9.84 -12.60 -18.83
CA GLU A 133 9.35 -11.48 -18.02
C GLU A 133 9.07 -10.23 -18.84
N ASP A 134 9.88 -9.96 -19.85
CA ASP A 134 9.78 -8.76 -20.70
C ASP A 134 8.49 -8.70 -21.51
N GLN A 135 7.84 -9.82 -21.72
CA GLN A 135 6.55 -9.89 -22.41
C GLN A 135 5.36 -9.66 -21.48
N LYS A 136 5.56 -9.66 -20.17
CA LYS A 136 4.49 -9.29 -19.22
C LYS A 136 4.10 -7.83 -19.43
N PRO A 137 2.81 -7.49 -19.23
CA PRO A 137 2.41 -6.09 -19.10
C PRO A 137 3.28 -5.36 -18.07
N VAL A 138 3.67 -4.13 -18.35
CA VAL A 138 4.56 -3.36 -17.49
C VAL A 138 4.00 -3.23 -16.07
N THR A 139 2.68 -3.06 -15.93
CA THR A 139 2.01 -3.07 -14.62
C THR A 139 2.32 -4.33 -13.79
N CYS A 140 2.40 -5.51 -14.44
CA CYS A 140 2.75 -6.75 -13.76
C CYS A 140 4.25 -6.87 -13.44
N ARG A 141 5.12 -6.24 -14.24
CA ARG A 141 6.58 -6.23 -14.03
C ARG A 141 6.94 -5.32 -12.87
N LEU A 142 6.30 -4.15 -12.79
CA LEU A 142 6.54 -3.16 -11.74
C LEU A 142 5.98 -3.59 -10.37
N PHE A 143 4.94 -4.42 -10.35
CA PHE A 143 4.35 -4.88 -9.09
C PHE A 143 5.27 -5.84 -8.34
N PRO A 144 5.50 -5.68 -7.04
CA PRO A 144 4.82 -4.80 -6.08
C PRO A 144 5.65 -3.56 -5.71
N TYR A 145 6.61 -3.16 -6.51
CA TYR A 145 7.49 -2.05 -6.19
C TYR A 145 6.76 -0.71 -6.27
N SER A 146 7.19 0.22 -5.44
CA SER A 146 6.80 1.63 -5.48
C SER A 146 8.05 2.50 -5.42
N PHE A 147 8.03 3.61 -6.14
CA PHE A 147 9.13 4.58 -6.19
C PHE A 147 8.56 5.96 -5.92
N VAL A 148 9.15 6.69 -4.98
CA VAL A 148 8.76 8.06 -4.65
C VAL A 148 9.96 8.97 -4.83
N GLU A 149 9.89 9.88 -5.80
CA GLU A 149 10.92 10.87 -6.07
C GLU A 149 10.85 12.01 -5.05
N THR A 150 11.98 12.39 -4.50
CA THR A 150 12.14 13.44 -3.49
C THR A 150 13.37 14.28 -3.77
N PRO A 151 13.56 15.44 -3.11
CA PRO A 151 14.79 16.22 -3.24
C PRO A 151 16.07 15.48 -2.86
N SER A 152 15.98 14.48 -1.97
CA SER A 152 17.13 13.68 -1.55
C SER A 152 17.47 12.54 -2.52
N GLY A 153 16.55 12.15 -3.39
CA GLY A 153 16.64 11.00 -4.29
C GLY A 153 15.34 10.20 -4.33
N VAL A 154 15.40 8.95 -4.76
CA VAL A 154 14.24 8.08 -4.95
C VAL A 154 14.14 7.07 -3.81
N TYR A 155 13.01 7.04 -3.13
CA TYR A 155 12.71 6.05 -2.08
C TYR A 155 11.93 4.88 -2.67
N THR A 156 12.42 3.66 -2.40
CA THR A 156 11.79 2.43 -2.86
C THR A 156 10.98 1.77 -1.75
N GLY A 157 9.86 1.18 -2.11
CA GLY A 157 9.04 0.35 -1.23
C GLY A 157 8.42 -0.83 -1.93
N VAL A 158 7.73 -1.68 -1.18
CA VAL A 158 6.89 -2.76 -1.70
C VAL A 158 5.53 -2.73 -1.03
N VAL A 159 4.48 -3.08 -1.78
CA VAL A 159 3.10 -3.07 -1.26
C VAL A 159 2.68 -4.44 -0.78
N TYR A 160 1.88 -4.48 0.30
CA TYR A 160 1.42 -5.72 0.93
C TYR A 160 0.22 -6.39 0.22
N ASN A 161 -0.24 -5.85 -0.92
CA ASN A 161 -1.06 -6.61 -1.86
C ASN A 161 -0.30 -7.84 -2.39
N SER A 162 1.03 -7.81 -2.38
CA SER A 162 1.85 -8.99 -2.62
C SER A 162 1.98 -9.79 -1.34
N MET A 163 1.50 -11.04 -1.36
CA MET A 163 1.66 -11.95 -0.21
C MET A 163 3.14 -12.26 0.08
N ALA A 164 3.99 -12.31 -0.94
CA ALA A 164 5.43 -12.51 -0.75
C ALA A 164 6.07 -11.32 -0.03
N ALA A 165 5.70 -10.08 -0.41
CA ALA A 165 6.15 -8.87 0.29
C ALA A 165 5.62 -8.82 1.73
N ALA A 166 4.33 -9.10 1.92
CA ALA A 166 3.71 -9.16 3.25
C ALA A 166 4.38 -10.20 4.16
N LYS A 167 4.73 -11.36 3.61
CA LYS A 167 5.45 -12.44 4.33
C LYS A 167 6.96 -12.23 4.43
N ASN A 168 7.49 -11.16 3.83
CA ASN A 168 8.91 -10.85 3.78
C ASN A 168 9.73 -12.03 3.19
N GLN A 169 9.29 -12.58 2.05
CA GLN A 169 9.88 -13.75 1.40
C GLN A 169 10.71 -13.35 0.18
N GLY A 170 11.83 -14.04 -0.02
CA GLY A 170 12.76 -13.83 -1.13
C GLY A 170 14.08 -13.20 -0.69
N ASP A 171 14.77 -12.57 -1.64
CA ASP A 171 16.05 -11.92 -1.43
C ASP A 171 15.88 -10.53 -0.80
N LEU A 172 16.89 -10.01 -0.14
CA LEU A 172 16.88 -8.66 0.39
C LEU A 172 16.74 -7.65 -0.77
N LEU A 173 15.94 -6.62 -0.59
CA LEU A 173 15.83 -5.55 -1.59
C LEU A 173 17.15 -4.78 -1.76
N THR A 174 17.94 -4.69 -0.70
CA THR A 174 19.29 -4.09 -0.74
C THR A 174 20.23 -4.80 -1.70
N ASP A 175 20.06 -6.11 -1.87
CA ASP A 175 20.88 -6.94 -2.78
C ASP A 175 20.37 -6.87 -4.24
N GLN A 176 19.20 -6.25 -4.48
CA GLN A 176 18.54 -6.13 -5.79
C GLN A 176 18.65 -4.72 -6.38
N LYS A 177 19.61 -3.90 -5.95
CA LYS A 177 19.69 -2.47 -6.29
C LYS A 177 19.70 -2.21 -7.79
N ASP A 178 20.45 -2.98 -8.57
CA ASP A 178 20.52 -2.82 -10.03
C ASP A 178 19.17 -3.11 -10.69
N ALA A 179 18.50 -4.19 -10.28
CA ALA A 179 17.17 -4.52 -10.77
C ALA A 179 16.13 -3.45 -10.39
N LEU A 180 16.24 -2.85 -9.19
CA LEU A 180 15.38 -1.75 -8.76
C LEU A 180 15.60 -0.48 -9.58
N LEU A 181 16.82 -0.18 -10.02
CA LEU A 181 17.12 0.90 -10.95
C LEU A 181 16.50 0.66 -12.32
N ASP A 182 16.57 -0.59 -12.82
CA ASP A 182 15.89 -0.98 -14.07
C ASP A 182 14.37 -0.83 -13.97
N TYR A 183 13.77 -1.23 -12.83
CA TYR A 183 12.34 -1.03 -12.59
C TYR A 183 11.97 0.45 -12.45
N LEU A 184 12.81 1.28 -11.85
CA LEU A 184 12.62 2.73 -11.81
C LEU A 184 12.64 3.34 -13.22
N ALA A 185 13.63 2.97 -14.05
CA ALA A 185 13.71 3.40 -15.45
C ALA A 185 12.47 2.95 -16.24
N LEU A 186 12.03 1.70 -16.02
CA LEU A 186 10.80 1.17 -16.61
C LEU A 186 9.56 1.94 -16.14
N THR A 187 9.47 2.32 -14.86
CA THR A 187 8.38 3.14 -14.30
C THR A 187 8.29 4.48 -15.03
N ARG A 188 9.40 5.17 -15.20
CA ARG A 188 9.47 6.46 -15.91
C ARG A 188 9.08 6.32 -17.39
N LYS A 189 9.59 5.28 -18.07
CA LYS A 189 9.21 4.96 -19.47
C LYS A 189 7.71 4.71 -19.59
N TYR A 190 7.14 3.97 -18.65
CA TYR A 190 5.72 3.64 -18.63
C TYR A 190 4.83 4.88 -18.44
N ALA A 191 5.15 5.74 -17.47
CA ALA A 191 4.45 6.99 -17.28
C ALA A 191 4.48 7.87 -18.54
N THR A 192 5.64 7.96 -19.19
CA THR A 192 5.80 8.67 -20.46
C THR A 192 4.92 8.08 -21.58
N ALA A 193 4.85 6.75 -21.69
CA ALA A 193 4.03 6.06 -22.67
C ALA A 193 2.53 6.32 -22.45
N LEU A 194 2.05 6.24 -21.20
CA LEU A 194 0.66 6.56 -20.86
C LEU A 194 0.31 8.01 -21.16
N ASN A 195 1.19 8.96 -20.83
CA ASN A 195 0.99 10.37 -21.14
C ASN A 195 0.90 10.63 -22.65
N LYS A 196 1.75 9.96 -23.46
CA LYS A 196 1.68 10.03 -24.93
C LYS A 196 0.35 9.46 -25.45
N THR A 197 -0.07 8.32 -24.93
CA THR A 197 -1.36 7.71 -25.31
C THR A 197 -2.53 8.62 -24.94
N ALA A 198 -2.52 9.20 -23.76
CA ALA A 198 -3.54 10.15 -23.31
C ALA A 198 -3.61 11.41 -24.20
N ALA A 199 -2.45 11.94 -24.59
CA ALA A 199 -2.36 13.08 -25.50
C ALA A 199 -2.88 12.72 -26.91
N ALA A 200 -2.50 11.55 -27.43
CA ALA A 200 -2.94 11.08 -28.76
C ALA A 200 -4.45 10.80 -28.83
N MET A 201 -5.06 10.41 -27.71
CA MET A 201 -6.51 10.15 -27.60
C MET A 201 -7.33 11.38 -27.17
N GLU A 202 -6.73 12.56 -27.08
CA GLU A 202 -7.39 13.82 -26.68
C GLU A 202 -8.16 13.70 -25.35
N VAL A 203 -7.54 13.09 -24.34
CA VAL A 203 -8.13 12.93 -23.03
C VAL A 203 -8.42 14.30 -22.41
N LYS A 204 -9.71 14.60 -22.19
CA LYS A 204 -10.19 15.93 -21.74
C LYS A 204 -9.73 16.27 -20.32
N ASP A 205 -9.72 15.25 -19.45
CA ASP A 205 -9.19 15.34 -18.08
C ASP A 205 -8.22 14.19 -17.92
N LYS A 206 -6.94 14.48 -17.64
CA LYS A 206 -5.95 13.42 -17.35
C LYS A 206 -6.50 12.55 -16.22
N PRO A 207 -6.57 11.23 -16.38
CA PRO A 207 -6.96 10.37 -15.28
C PRO A 207 -6.06 10.67 -14.08
N LYS A 208 -6.64 10.81 -12.90
CA LYS A 208 -5.88 11.13 -11.66
C LYS A 208 -4.85 10.06 -11.33
N SER A 209 -5.02 8.82 -11.81
CA SER A 209 -4.00 7.78 -11.81
C SER A 209 -2.72 8.21 -12.53
N LEU A 210 -2.78 9.14 -13.47
CA LEU A 210 -1.62 9.73 -14.14
C LEU A 210 -1.04 10.95 -13.41
N GLU A 211 -1.73 11.47 -12.40
CA GLU A 211 -1.28 12.62 -11.58
C GLU A 211 -0.80 12.22 -10.18
N THR A 212 -1.14 11.00 -9.71
CA THR A 212 -0.80 10.54 -8.35
C THR A 212 0.11 9.34 -8.42
N GLY A 213 1.36 9.51 -8.00
CA GLY A 213 2.43 8.52 -8.00
C GLY A 213 2.23 7.29 -7.10
N ALA A 214 1.03 6.74 -7.09
CA ALA A 214 0.69 5.60 -6.23
C ALA A 214 0.98 4.23 -6.85
N LEU A 215 1.57 4.17 -8.03
CA LEU A 215 2.28 3.00 -8.59
C LEU A 215 3.00 3.32 -9.91
N VAL A 216 2.63 4.40 -10.64
CA VAL A 216 3.19 4.68 -11.98
C VAL A 216 3.07 6.16 -12.40
N ASP A 217 2.84 7.12 -11.52
CA ASP A 217 2.51 8.49 -11.97
C ASP A 217 3.34 9.58 -11.31
N ALA A 218 4.56 9.79 -11.81
CA ALA A 218 5.16 11.12 -11.74
C ALA A 218 5.29 11.68 -13.16
N PRO A 219 4.75 12.86 -13.47
CA PRO A 219 5.08 13.53 -14.72
C PRO A 219 6.57 13.84 -14.70
N VAL A 220 7.27 13.47 -15.77
CA VAL A 220 8.64 13.92 -16.05
C VAL A 220 8.56 15.41 -16.46
N GLU A 221 8.21 16.25 -15.53
CA GLU A 221 8.42 17.69 -15.63
C GLU A 221 9.24 18.11 -14.40
N SER A 222 10.23 18.93 -14.63
CA SER A 222 11.34 19.41 -13.81
C SER A 222 11.03 19.99 -12.43
N ASN A 223 9.93 19.65 -11.80
CA ASN A 223 9.61 20.04 -10.43
C ASN A 223 9.74 18.81 -9.54
N VAL A 224 10.90 18.67 -8.90
CA VAL A 224 11.10 17.67 -7.85
C VAL A 224 9.99 17.87 -6.81
N PRO A 225 9.10 16.87 -6.58
CA PRO A 225 8.07 16.98 -5.57
C PRO A 225 8.72 17.14 -4.18
N PHE A 226 7.98 17.70 -3.23
CA PHE A 226 8.41 17.85 -1.84
C PHE A 226 9.48 18.93 -1.54
N GLN A 227 9.67 19.96 -2.34
CA GLN A 227 10.49 21.12 -1.92
C GLN A 227 9.98 21.69 -0.59
N THR A 228 8.66 21.64 -0.40
CA THR A 228 8.01 21.93 0.88
C THR A 228 7.07 20.78 1.26
N VAL A 229 6.95 20.51 2.55
CA VAL A 229 6.13 19.45 3.12
C VAL A 229 5.12 20.04 4.09
N GLU A 230 3.84 19.76 3.90
CA GLU A 230 2.80 20.13 4.85
C GLU A 230 2.78 19.10 5.99
N LEU A 231 3.18 19.51 7.21
CA LEU A 231 3.06 18.68 8.40
C LEU A 231 1.60 18.50 8.80
N THR A 232 0.87 19.59 8.85
CA THR A 232 -0.58 19.65 9.07
C THR A 232 -1.11 20.93 8.45
N LEU A 233 -2.44 21.08 8.33
CA LEU A 233 -3.07 22.23 7.72
C LEU A 233 -2.46 23.56 8.22
N GLY A 234 -1.90 24.30 7.30
CA GLY A 234 -1.26 25.60 7.56
C GLY A 234 0.11 25.54 8.28
N THR A 235 0.70 24.37 8.44
CA THR A 235 2.06 24.21 9.00
C THR A 235 2.94 23.51 7.97
N VAL A 236 3.73 24.31 7.24
CA VAL A 236 4.60 23.84 6.15
C VAL A 236 6.06 23.94 6.58
N VAL A 237 6.86 22.96 6.25
CA VAL A 237 8.30 22.87 6.49
C VAL A 237 9.06 22.73 5.17
N THR A 238 10.36 23.03 5.15
CA THR A 238 11.23 22.67 4.02
C THR A 238 11.50 21.19 4.00
N TRP A 239 12.05 20.66 2.92
CA TRP A 239 12.44 19.26 2.87
C TRP A 239 13.51 18.92 3.90
N GLU A 240 14.48 19.80 4.14
CA GLU A 240 15.53 19.61 5.14
C GLU A 240 14.97 19.57 6.57
N GLU A 241 14.01 20.45 6.88
CA GLU A 241 13.30 20.41 8.18
C GLU A 241 12.49 19.13 8.32
N PHE A 242 11.86 18.65 7.22
CA PHE A 242 11.14 17.38 7.24
C PHE A 242 12.07 16.19 7.46
N LEU A 243 13.29 16.19 6.92
CA LEU A 243 14.26 15.13 7.15
C LEU A 243 14.59 14.95 8.64
N GLU A 244 14.61 16.00 9.46
CA GLU A 244 14.77 15.86 10.90
C GLU A 244 13.59 15.12 11.54
N VAL A 245 12.36 15.38 11.09
CA VAL A 245 11.16 14.66 11.52
C VAL A 245 11.23 13.20 11.08
N ASP A 246 11.59 12.95 9.83
CA ASP A 246 11.70 11.63 9.24
C ASP A 246 12.78 10.79 9.92
N ASN A 247 13.96 11.36 10.14
CA ASN A 247 15.05 10.70 10.87
C ASN A 247 14.61 10.27 12.28
N LYS A 248 13.85 11.12 12.98
CA LYS A 248 13.33 10.78 14.31
C LYS A 248 12.28 9.67 14.27
N LEU A 249 11.42 9.66 13.24
CA LEU A 249 10.47 8.54 13.02
C LEU A 249 11.21 7.25 12.66
N MET A 250 12.25 7.32 11.82
CA MET A 250 13.06 6.14 11.47
C MET A 250 13.85 5.62 12.69
N ASP A 251 14.40 6.50 13.52
CA ASP A 251 15.04 6.14 14.79
C ASP A 251 14.09 5.35 15.71
N LEU A 252 12.85 5.85 15.85
CA LEU A 252 11.79 5.15 16.59
C LEU A 252 11.54 3.73 16.03
N MET A 253 11.52 3.58 14.70
CA MET A 253 11.23 2.29 14.04
C MET A 253 12.37 1.29 14.13
N LEU A 254 13.62 1.76 13.97
CA LEU A 254 14.79 0.89 13.83
C LEU A 254 15.48 0.59 15.18
N ASN A 255 15.50 1.57 16.09
CA ASN A 255 16.28 1.49 17.32
C ASN A 255 15.45 1.19 18.57
N ARG A 256 14.17 1.57 18.63
CA ARG A 256 13.30 1.30 19.79
C ARG A 256 12.61 -0.07 19.67
N LYS A 257 13.42 -1.13 19.64
CA LYS A 257 12.95 -2.53 19.58
C LYS A 257 12.24 -2.99 20.86
N ASP A 258 12.44 -2.27 21.95
CA ASP A 258 11.77 -2.45 23.25
C ASP A 258 10.26 -2.11 23.19
N LEU A 259 9.86 -1.23 22.28
CA LEU A 259 8.47 -0.82 22.13
C LEU A 259 7.67 -1.76 21.21
N ASN A 260 6.47 -2.11 21.63
CA ASN A 260 5.51 -2.80 20.77
C ASN A 260 4.70 -1.80 19.90
N ILE A 261 3.92 -2.31 18.95
CA ILE A 261 3.15 -1.46 18.01
C ILE A 261 2.18 -0.50 18.71
N PHE A 262 1.58 -0.88 19.85
CA PHE A 262 0.69 -0.03 20.63
C PHE A 262 1.41 1.15 21.30
N GLN A 263 2.72 1.05 21.46
CA GLN A 263 3.59 2.11 22.00
C GLN A 263 4.26 2.93 20.89
N VAL A 264 4.67 2.27 19.80
CA VAL A 264 5.30 2.92 18.63
C VAL A 264 4.34 3.93 17.98
N LEU A 265 3.08 3.57 17.79
CA LEU A 265 2.11 4.45 17.10
C LEU A 265 1.87 5.77 17.86
N PRO A 266 1.59 5.78 19.17
CA PRO A 266 1.48 7.03 19.93
C PRO A 266 2.79 7.81 20.00
N ALA A 267 3.93 7.12 20.16
CA ALA A 267 5.24 7.76 20.20
C ALA A 267 5.55 8.53 18.90
N GLY A 268 5.23 7.95 17.74
CA GLY A 268 5.36 8.65 16.46
C GLY A 268 4.44 9.87 16.35
N SER A 269 3.20 9.79 16.89
CA SER A 269 2.30 10.95 16.96
C SER A 269 2.90 12.07 17.83
N GLU A 270 3.55 11.75 18.95
CA GLU A 270 4.19 12.74 19.82
C GLU A 270 5.37 13.43 19.13
N ILE A 271 6.17 12.68 18.34
CA ILE A 271 7.22 13.26 17.50
C ILE A 271 6.62 14.31 16.55
N LEU A 272 5.54 13.95 15.85
CA LEU A 272 4.87 14.85 14.91
C LEU A 272 4.26 16.08 15.62
N GLN A 273 3.66 15.91 16.79
CA GLN A 273 3.13 17.03 17.58
C GLN A 273 4.26 17.94 18.09
N LYS A 274 5.41 17.39 18.50
CA LYS A 274 6.59 18.19 18.86
C LYS A 274 7.09 18.97 17.65
N ALA A 275 7.19 18.36 16.48
CA ALA A 275 7.59 19.03 15.24
C ALA A 275 6.69 20.24 14.90
N ILE A 276 5.37 20.08 15.01
CA ILE A 276 4.40 21.18 14.81
C ILE A 276 4.65 22.31 15.82
N ARG A 277 4.85 21.96 17.10
CA ARG A 277 5.14 22.98 18.15
C ARG A 277 6.42 23.72 17.86
N LEU A 278 7.50 23.05 17.48
CA LEU A 278 8.77 23.68 17.11
C LEU A 278 8.58 24.65 15.93
N LYS A 279 7.93 24.18 14.86
CA LYS A 279 7.70 25.03 13.67
C LYS A 279 6.90 26.28 14.00
N ARG A 280 5.83 26.16 14.78
CA ARG A 280 4.99 27.29 15.20
C ARG A 280 5.68 28.25 16.15
N ALA A 281 6.62 27.75 16.95
CA ALA A 281 7.45 28.57 17.84
C ALA A 281 8.64 29.23 17.13
N GLY A 282 8.91 28.89 15.87
CA GLY A 282 10.11 29.33 15.15
C GLY A 282 11.40 28.71 15.67
N SER A 283 11.30 27.59 16.43
CA SER A 283 12.45 26.83 16.94
C SER A 283 13.03 25.93 15.86
N PRO A 284 14.35 25.63 15.93
CA PRO A 284 14.98 24.75 14.94
C PRO A 284 14.47 23.31 15.07
N MET A 285 14.22 22.66 13.92
CA MET A 285 13.71 21.28 13.87
C MET A 285 14.72 20.27 14.43
N THR A 286 16.01 20.63 14.49
CA THR A 286 17.08 19.82 15.09
C THR A 286 16.87 19.50 16.58
N GLU A 287 16.03 20.26 17.30
CA GLU A 287 15.64 19.92 18.68
C GLU A 287 14.89 18.59 18.79
N LEU A 288 14.38 18.04 17.68
CA LEU A 288 13.80 16.70 17.66
C LEU A 288 14.80 15.59 17.96
N ARG A 289 16.08 15.79 17.70
CA ARG A 289 17.11 14.77 17.88
C ARG A 289 17.15 14.28 19.33
N ASP A 290 17.07 15.20 20.28
CA ASP A 290 17.13 14.92 21.71
C ASP A 290 15.74 14.66 22.34
N PHE A 291 14.68 14.73 21.54
CA PHE A 291 13.33 14.49 22.03
C PHE A 291 13.07 12.99 22.24
N ASP A 292 12.77 12.59 23.48
CA ASP A 292 12.27 11.24 23.78
C ASP A 292 10.74 11.29 23.91
N PRO A 293 9.99 10.62 23.01
CA PRO A 293 8.54 10.70 23.02
C PRO A 293 7.96 9.95 24.22
N VAL A 294 7.24 10.67 25.07
CA VAL A 294 6.46 10.09 26.16
C VAL A 294 5.08 9.79 25.63
N VAL A 295 4.65 8.54 25.74
CA VAL A 295 3.30 8.13 25.36
C VAL A 295 2.32 8.81 26.31
N ALA A 296 1.51 9.75 25.80
CA ALA A 296 0.53 10.49 26.60
C ALA A 296 -0.48 9.54 27.25
N SER A 297 -0.92 9.91 28.46
CA SER A 297 -1.98 9.17 29.14
C SER A 297 -3.32 9.35 28.40
N ASP A 298 -4.19 8.36 28.50
CA ASP A 298 -5.51 8.29 27.83
C ASP A 298 -6.42 9.50 28.12
N ALA A 299 -6.31 10.07 29.31
CA ALA A 299 -7.16 11.16 29.80
C ALA A 299 -7.04 12.45 28.95
N ASP A 300 -5.83 12.72 28.42
CA ASP A 300 -5.55 13.95 27.67
C ASP A 300 -5.95 13.86 26.19
N MET A 301 -6.29 12.65 25.71
CA MET A 301 -6.56 12.36 24.30
C MET A 301 -8.05 12.10 24.00
N THR A 302 -8.95 12.23 24.96
CA THR A 302 -10.38 11.92 24.75
C THR A 302 -11.04 12.96 23.84
N PRO A 303 -11.55 12.55 22.65
CA PRO A 303 -12.27 13.46 21.76
C PRO A 303 -13.62 13.87 22.36
N GLY A 304 -14.14 15.04 21.99
CA GLY A 304 -15.51 15.44 22.30
C GLY A 304 -16.53 14.50 21.63
N ALA A 305 -17.73 14.40 22.19
CA ALA A 305 -18.75 13.43 21.72
C ALA A 305 -19.11 13.59 20.23
N VAL A 306 -19.25 14.82 19.74
CA VAL A 306 -19.54 15.11 18.32
C VAL A 306 -18.34 14.79 17.43
N GLU A 307 -17.13 15.14 17.87
CA GLU A 307 -15.88 14.82 17.20
C GLU A 307 -15.72 13.29 17.09
N GLU A 308 -15.93 12.57 18.18
CA GLU A 308 -15.87 11.11 18.21
C GLU A 308 -16.86 10.46 17.24
N MET A 309 -18.11 10.90 17.23
CA MET A 309 -19.13 10.38 16.32
C MET A 309 -18.75 10.61 14.85
N THR A 310 -18.28 11.79 14.52
CA THR A 310 -17.87 12.14 13.14
C THR A 310 -16.68 11.32 12.69
N LEU A 311 -15.61 11.28 13.49
CA LEU A 311 -14.38 10.57 13.17
C LEU A 311 -14.58 9.05 13.15
N ARG A 312 -15.40 8.47 14.06
CA ARG A 312 -15.77 7.05 14.00
C ARG A 312 -16.54 6.74 12.71
N THR A 313 -17.47 7.59 12.30
CA THR A 313 -18.21 7.42 11.04
C THR A 313 -17.26 7.39 9.85
N MET A 314 -16.29 8.33 9.79
CA MET A 314 -15.27 8.37 8.76
C MET A 314 -14.37 7.14 8.80
N PHE A 315 -13.91 6.72 9.99
CA PHE A 315 -13.12 5.51 10.16
C PHE A 315 -13.85 4.27 9.62
N TYR A 316 -15.11 4.05 10.01
CA TYR A 316 -15.88 2.91 9.49
C TYR A 316 -16.09 3.00 7.98
N ARG A 317 -16.34 4.18 7.43
CA ARG A 317 -16.57 4.38 6.00
C ARG A 317 -15.31 4.13 5.17
N PHE A 318 -14.15 4.62 5.60
CA PHE A 318 -12.94 4.66 4.79
C PHE A 318 -11.97 3.52 5.06
N PHE A 319 -12.01 2.90 6.23
CA PHE A 319 -11.11 1.82 6.59
C PHE A 319 -11.82 0.47 6.75
N ILE A 320 -12.92 0.43 7.46
CA ILE A 320 -13.62 -0.85 7.73
C ILE A 320 -14.47 -1.26 6.53
N TYR A 321 -15.31 -0.35 6.02
CA TYR A 321 -16.23 -0.70 4.94
C TYR A 321 -15.55 -1.21 3.67
N PRO A 322 -14.46 -0.61 3.17
CA PRO A 322 -13.74 -1.16 2.03
C PRO A 322 -13.29 -2.60 2.23
N MET A 323 -12.82 -2.96 3.42
CA MET A 323 -12.35 -4.32 3.72
C MET A 323 -13.47 -5.36 3.74
N ILE A 324 -14.67 -4.97 4.21
CA ILE A 324 -15.82 -5.88 4.34
C ILE A 324 -16.67 -5.97 3.08
N ARG A 325 -16.71 -4.89 2.25
CA ARG A 325 -17.50 -4.85 1.03
C ARG A 325 -16.93 -5.67 -0.11
N VAL A 326 -15.66 -6.04 -0.03
CA VAL A 326 -14.93 -6.61 -1.17
C VAL A 326 -15.54 -7.95 -1.59
N ASP A 327 -16.49 -7.85 -2.50
CA ASP A 327 -16.85 -8.91 -3.43
C ASP A 327 -15.92 -8.81 -4.64
N GLU A 328 -14.88 -9.63 -4.66
CA GLU A 328 -13.87 -9.64 -5.73
C GLU A 328 -14.52 -9.76 -7.12
N LYS A 329 -15.58 -10.58 -7.24
CA LYS A 329 -16.32 -10.74 -8.49
C LYS A 329 -17.08 -9.47 -8.87
N GLY A 330 -17.65 -8.78 -7.90
CA GLY A 330 -18.36 -7.51 -8.13
C GLY A 330 -17.44 -6.39 -8.57
N LEU A 331 -16.26 -6.26 -7.95
CA LEU A 331 -15.29 -5.21 -8.29
C LEU A 331 -14.78 -5.32 -9.72
N TRP A 332 -14.30 -6.48 -10.15
CA TRP A 332 -13.82 -6.60 -11.51
C TRP A 332 -14.95 -6.54 -12.55
N GLN A 333 -16.20 -6.97 -12.22
CA GLN A 333 -17.35 -6.74 -13.06
C GLN A 333 -17.65 -5.25 -13.24
N MET A 334 -17.50 -4.44 -12.19
CA MET A 334 -17.64 -2.99 -12.27
C MET A 334 -16.53 -2.36 -13.12
N GLN A 335 -15.28 -2.73 -12.90
CA GLN A 335 -14.12 -2.26 -13.69
C GLN A 335 -14.26 -2.60 -15.19
N ARG A 336 -14.90 -3.73 -15.50
CA ARG A 336 -15.09 -4.24 -16.85
C ARG A 336 -16.23 -3.56 -17.62
N ARG A 337 -17.19 -2.94 -16.92
CA ARG A 337 -18.38 -2.37 -17.55
C ARG A 337 -18.07 -1.01 -18.16
N ASN A 338 -18.46 -0.84 -19.42
CA ASN A 338 -18.48 0.48 -20.03
C ASN A 338 -19.56 1.34 -19.37
N ILE A 339 -19.15 2.29 -18.51
CA ILE A 339 -20.07 3.16 -17.75
C ILE A 339 -20.70 4.27 -18.61
N LEU A 340 -20.19 4.50 -19.82
CA LEU A 340 -20.83 5.41 -20.77
C LEU A 340 -22.08 4.79 -21.41
N ASN A 341 -22.22 3.45 -21.32
CA ASN A 341 -23.46 2.78 -21.70
C ASN A 341 -24.53 2.95 -20.61
N PRO A 342 -25.73 3.49 -20.91
CA PRO A 342 -26.76 3.77 -19.90
C PRO A 342 -27.17 2.57 -19.05
N VAL A 343 -27.25 1.36 -19.64
CA VAL A 343 -27.61 0.13 -18.92
C VAL A 343 -26.50 -0.23 -17.92
N ASN A 344 -25.25 -0.13 -18.32
CA ASN A 344 -24.10 -0.37 -17.45
C ASN A 344 -24.01 0.69 -16.35
N ALA A 345 -24.24 1.96 -16.68
CA ALA A 345 -24.30 3.05 -15.70
C ALA A 345 -25.36 2.79 -14.64
N PHE A 346 -26.57 2.35 -15.04
CA PHE A 346 -27.64 1.97 -14.11
C PHE A 346 -27.22 0.79 -13.22
N MET A 347 -26.59 -0.25 -13.77
CA MET A 347 -26.13 -1.41 -13.01
C MET A 347 -25.02 -1.04 -12.01
N VAL A 348 -24.11 -0.14 -12.39
CA VAL A 348 -23.07 0.40 -11.49
C VAL A 348 -23.71 1.23 -10.37
N ALA A 349 -24.63 2.14 -10.71
CA ALA A 349 -25.36 2.94 -9.73
C ALA A 349 -26.15 2.08 -8.74
N ARG A 350 -26.83 1.02 -9.21
CA ARG A 350 -27.52 0.04 -8.37
C ARG A 350 -26.57 -0.71 -7.43
N SER A 351 -25.41 -1.11 -7.94
CA SER A 351 -24.38 -1.75 -7.11
C SER A 351 -23.84 -0.79 -6.06
N PHE A 352 -23.57 0.45 -6.46
CA PHE A 352 -23.11 1.50 -5.55
C PHE A 352 -24.14 1.78 -4.43
N SER A 353 -25.44 1.87 -4.76
CA SER A 353 -26.50 2.06 -3.75
C SER A 353 -26.56 0.89 -2.77
N ARG A 354 -26.45 -0.37 -3.24
CA ARG A 354 -26.38 -1.54 -2.34
C ARG A 354 -25.18 -1.48 -1.41
N TYR A 355 -24.01 -1.07 -1.90
CA TYR A 355 -22.83 -0.86 -1.06
C TYR A 355 -23.02 0.28 -0.06
N THR A 356 -23.67 1.38 -0.46
CA THR A 356 -23.97 2.50 0.43
C THR A 356 -24.90 2.08 1.56
N PHE A 357 -25.96 1.32 1.28
CA PHE A 357 -26.86 0.79 2.30
C PHE A 357 -26.16 -0.21 3.23
N SER A 358 -25.27 -1.06 2.72
CA SER A 358 -24.45 -1.94 3.55
C SER A 358 -23.48 -1.15 4.43
N ALA A 359 -22.89 -0.06 3.91
CA ALA A 359 -22.04 0.84 4.68
C ALA A 359 -22.82 1.53 5.81
N LEU A 360 -24.01 2.05 5.51
CA LEU A 360 -24.87 2.64 6.53
C LEU A 360 -25.25 1.63 7.62
N GLY A 361 -25.54 0.38 7.26
CA GLY A 361 -25.77 -0.71 8.21
C GLY A 361 -24.57 -0.94 9.12
N ALA A 362 -23.36 -1.00 8.57
CA ALA A 362 -22.13 -1.17 9.33
C ALA A 362 -21.85 0.05 10.25
N ILE A 363 -22.08 1.26 9.76
CA ILE A 363 -21.84 2.51 10.51
C ILE A 363 -22.87 2.70 11.62
N LEU A 364 -24.16 2.58 11.30
CA LEU A 364 -25.24 2.87 12.25
C LEU A 364 -25.49 1.72 13.23
N PHE A 365 -25.48 0.48 12.75
CA PHE A 365 -25.79 -0.69 13.55
C PHE A 365 -24.54 -1.48 13.97
N LYS A 366 -23.34 -1.09 13.48
CA LYS A 366 -22.06 -1.75 13.76
C LYS A 366 -22.07 -3.26 13.43
N HIS A 367 -23.03 -3.68 12.63
CA HIS A 367 -23.18 -5.03 12.11
C HIS A 367 -22.80 -5.09 10.63
N ALA A 368 -21.91 -6.03 10.28
CA ALA A 368 -21.51 -6.23 8.90
C ALA A 368 -21.23 -7.70 8.60
N LYS A 369 -21.38 -8.06 7.33
CA LYS A 369 -20.92 -9.35 6.82
C LYS A 369 -19.43 -9.25 6.56
N VAL A 370 -18.64 -9.77 7.49
CA VAL A 370 -17.17 -9.81 7.38
C VAL A 370 -16.75 -11.05 6.58
N PRO A 371 -15.97 -10.91 5.50
CA PRO A 371 -15.45 -12.07 4.77
C PRO A 371 -14.67 -12.99 5.70
N GLY A 372 -14.96 -14.30 5.63
CA GLY A 372 -14.36 -15.30 6.52
C GLY A 372 -14.97 -15.41 7.92
N ALA A 373 -15.80 -14.45 8.36
CA ALA A 373 -16.39 -14.43 9.70
C ALA A 373 -17.94 -14.43 9.72
N GLY A 374 -18.59 -14.18 8.57
CA GLY A 374 -20.05 -14.08 8.52
C GLY A 374 -20.58 -12.74 9.02
N ASN A 375 -21.80 -12.73 9.58
CA ASN A 375 -22.41 -11.51 10.12
C ASN A 375 -21.93 -11.25 11.55
N MET A 376 -21.23 -10.14 11.77
CA MET A 376 -20.55 -9.81 13.02
C MET A 376 -20.93 -8.42 13.52
N ASN A 377 -21.01 -8.25 14.83
CA ASN A 377 -20.95 -6.94 15.46
C ASN A 377 -19.49 -6.52 15.60
N LEU A 378 -19.08 -5.53 14.82
CA LEU A 378 -17.69 -5.09 14.70
C LEU A 378 -17.14 -4.53 16.02
N GLU A 379 -17.96 -3.75 16.74
CA GLU A 379 -17.53 -3.16 18.01
C GLU A 379 -17.42 -4.19 19.13
N ALA A 380 -18.36 -5.13 19.18
CA ALA A 380 -18.30 -6.22 20.15
C ALA A 380 -17.07 -7.13 19.89
N ALA A 381 -16.75 -7.41 18.63
CA ALA A 381 -15.54 -8.14 18.28
C ALA A 381 -14.26 -7.37 18.63
N ALA A 382 -14.23 -6.05 18.36
CA ALA A 382 -13.10 -5.20 18.70
C ALA A 382 -12.80 -5.18 20.21
N LYS A 383 -13.84 -5.15 21.04
CA LYS A 383 -13.75 -5.11 22.51
C LYS A 383 -13.48 -6.47 23.16
N LYS A 384 -13.62 -7.57 22.41
CA LYS A 384 -13.42 -8.92 22.96
C LYS A 384 -11.98 -9.14 23.42
N HIS A 385 -11.81 -9.85 24.56
CA HIS A 385 -10.50 -10.18 25.09
C HIS A 385 -9.82 -11.29 24.28
N PHE A 386 -8.54 -11.08 24.02
CA PHE A 386 -7.65 -11.97 23.28
C PHE A 386 -6.35 -12.16 24.07
N GLU A 387 -5.62 -13.18 23.73
CA GLU A 387 -4.24 -13.35 24.17
C GLU A 387 -3.37 -12.17 23.75
N PRO A 388 -2.26 -11.88 24.48
CA PRO A 388 -1.32 -10.84 24.09
C PRO A 388 -0.86 -11.01 22.63
N LEU A 389 -0.62 -9.88 21.95
CA LEU A 389 -0.12 -9.90 20.58
C LEU A 389 1.22 -10.64 20.51
N SER A 390 1.32 -11.66 19.66
CA SER A 390 2.56 -12.41 19.49
C SER A 390 3.67 -11.50 18.94
N LYS A 391 4.94 -11.84 19.23
CA LYS A 391 6.09 -11.10 18.70
C LYS A 391 6.07 -11.08 17.16
N GLU A 392 5.69 -12.18 16.52
CA GLU A 392 5.58 -12.27 15.06
C GLU A 392 4.60 -11.23 14.48
N LEU A 393 3.43 -11.08 15.11
CA LEU A 393 2.43 -10.11 14.68
C LEU A 393 2.86 -8.68 14.99
N ASP A 394 3.50 -8.44 16.13
CA ASP A 394 4.06 -7.13 16.47
C ASP A 394 5.12 -6.70 15.45
N ASP A 395 6.06 -7.58 15.15
CA ASP A 395 7.11 -7.35 14.14
C ASP A 395 6.51 -7.14 12.73
N TYR A 396 5.41 -7.83 12.41
CA TYR A 396 4.69 -7.66 11.16
C TYR A 396 4.08 -6.25 11.03
N PHE A 397 3.37 -5.77 12.06
CA PHE A 397 2.79 -4.43 12.08
C PHE A 397 3.86 -3.35 12.03
N LYS A 398 4.94 -3.50 12.79
CA LYS A 398 6.08 -2.57 12.77
C LYS A 398 6.75 -2.52 11.41
N ARG A 399 6.98 -3.68 10.74
CA ARG A 399 7.56 -3.71 9.39
C ARG A 399 6.67 -3.04 8.35
N TRP A 400 5.34 -3.24 8.42
CA TRP A 400 4.42 -2.54 7.52
C TRP A 400 4.48 -1.02 7.73
N LEU A 401 4.45 -0.57 8.98
CA LEU A 401 4.56 0.86 9.32
C LEU A 401 5.90 1.43 8.83
N TYR A 402 7.00 0.75 9.12
CA TYR A 402 8.34 1.12 8.66
C TYR A 402 8.38 1.32 7.14
N LEU A 403 7.86 0.37 6.38
CA LEU A 403 7.82 0.44 4.92
C LEU A 403 7.06 1.67 4.40
N LYS A 404 5.89 1.96 4.99
CA LYS A 404 5.09 3.13 4.58
C LYS A 404 5.80 4.45 4.90
N LEU A 405 6.44 4.53 6.05
CA LEU A 405 7.21 5.71 6.46
C LEU A 405 8.47 5.86 5.60
N PHE A 406 9.27 4.81 5.46
CA PHE A 406 10.49 4.82 4.66
C PHE A 406 10.22 5.21 3.21
N ALA A 407 9.30 4.54 2.55
CA ALA A 407 8.97 4.78 1.14
C ALA A 407 8.21 6.10 0.88
N LYS A 408 7.92 6.91 1.92
CA LYS A 408 7.22 8.21 1.80
C LYS A 408 5.83 8.09 1.15
N THR A 409 5.18 6.92 1.27
CA THR A 409 3.89 6.63 0.62
C THR A 409 2.68 7.04 1.47
N TYR A 410 2.86 7.76 2.58
CA TYR A 410 1.80 8.12 3.51
C TYR A 410 1.40 9.60 3.50
N PHE A 411 2.12 10.46 2.76
CA PHE A 411 1.83 11.88 2.65
C PHE A 411 2.15 12.42 1.25
N GLY A 412 1.77 13.66 0.97
CA GLY A 412 2.05 14.34 -0.29
C GLY A 412 1.36 13.69 -1.50
N PRO A 413 1.93 13.85 -2.70
CA PRO A 413 1.32 13.32 -3.93
C PRO A 413 1.09 11.80 -3.90
N ALA A 414 1.97 11.05 -3.24
CA ALA A 414 1.85 9.59 -3.12
C ALA A 414 0.67 9.14 -2.22
N ALA A 415 0.06 10.06 -1.48
CA ALA A 415 -1.04 9.78 -0.55
C ALA A 415 -2.18 10.82 -0.71
N ALA A 416 -2.64 11.04 -1.93
CA ALA A 416 -3.76 11.95 -2.24
C ALA A 416 -3.58 13.39 -1.72
N GLY A 417 -2.35 13.85 -1.53
CA GLY A 417 -2.05 15.19 -1.01
C GLY A 417 -2.24 15.34 0.50
N PHE A 418 -2.20 14.25 1.27
CA PHE A 418 -2.27 14.32 2.73
C PHE A 418 -1.05 15.03 3.31
N GLY A 419 -1.28 15.82 4.36
CA GLY A 419 -0.20 16.26 5.25
C GLY A 419 0.37 15.09 6.05
N VAL A 420 1.60 15.24 6.56
CA VAL A 420 2.32 14.18 7.28
C VAL A 420 1.52 13.62 8.46
N VAL A 421 0.91 14.50 9.28
CA VAL A 421 0.10 14.08 10.44
C VAL A 421 -1.14 13.31 10.01
N SER A 422 -1.86 13.81 9.01
CA SER A 422 -3.07 13.12 8.51
C SER A 422 -2.72 11.77 7.91
N GLY A 423 -1.64 11.70 7.14
CA GLY A 423 -1.12 10.46 6.59
C GLY A 423 -0.70 9.45 7.67
N TYR A 424 0.02 9.90 8.69
CA TYR A 424 0.41 9.05 9.82
C TYR A 424 -0.81 8.51 10.58
N ASN A 425 -1.81 9.36 10.83
CA ASN A 425 -3.04 8.95 11.47
C ASN A 425 -3.85 7.97 10.60
N CYS A 426 -3.78 8.08 9.28
CA CYS A 426 -4.34 7.08 8.35
C CYS A 426 -3.60 5.73 8.47
N LEU A 427 -2.28 5.71 8.66
CA LEU A 427 -1.55 4.47 8.93
C LEU A 427 -1.99 3.84 10.26
N MET A 428 -2.12 4.64 11.32
CA MET A 428 -2.63 4.17 12.62
C MET A 428 -4.06 3.59 12.46
N ALA A 429 -4.95 4.30 11.78
CA ALA A 429 -6.31 3.83 11.50
C ALA A 429 -6.31 2.53 10.69
N SER A 430 -5.37 2.37 9.75
CA SER A 430 -5.20 1.15 8.96
C SER A 430 -4.85 -0.05 9.84
N ILE A 431 -3.90 0.10 10.76
CA ILE A 431 -3.51 -0.96 11.71
C ILE A 431 -4.69 -1.33 12.61
N ILE A 432 -5.41 -0.33 13.13
CA ILE A 432 -6.62 -0.55 13.94
C ILE A 432 -7.67 -1.35 13.15
N ALA A 433 -7.93 -0.98 11.89
CA ALA A 433 -8.89 -1.67 11.04
C ALA A 433 -8.50 -3.12 10.76
N VAL A 434 -7.22 -3.38 10.48
CA VAL A 434 -6.67 -4.73 10.28
C VAL A 434 -6.87 -5.59 11.53
N MET A 435 -6.57 -5.04 12.72
CA MET A 435 -6.77 -5.75 13.99
C MET A 435 -8.26 -6.06 14.23
N ILE A 436 -9.16 -5.12 13.96
CA ILE A 436 -10.62 -5.35 14.10
C ILE A 436 -11.07 -6.47 13.16
N PHE A 437 -10.64 -6.45 11.90
CA PHE A 437 -10.97 -7.50 10.94
C PHE A 437 -10.49 -8.88 11.43
N ALA A 438 -9.23 -8.98 11.83
CA ALA A 438 -8.65 -10.21 12.34
C ALA A 438 -9.37 -10.72 13.60
N LYS A 439 -9.75 -9.82 14.53
CA LYS A 439 -10.56 -10.17 15.72
C LYS A 439 -11.96 -10.68 15.34
N CYS A 440 -12.58 -10.15 14.28
CA CYS A 440 -13.83 -10.71 13.75
C CYS A 440 -13.65 -12.16 13.25
N CYS A 441 -12.61 -12.41 12.46
CA CYS A 441 -12.32 -13.73 11.94
C CYS A 441 -12.00 -14.74 13.06
N ALA A 442 -11.12 -14.40 13.98
CA ALA A 442 -10.79 -15.23 15.14
C ALA A 442 -12.02 -15.48 16.05
N THR A 443 -12.86 -14.45 16.25
CA THR A 443 -14.10 -14.61 17.03
C THR A 443 -15.06 -15.61 16.39
N SER A 444 -15.19 -15.61 15.06
CA SER A 444 -16.07 -16.57 14.35
C SER A 444 -15.60 -18.01 14.51
N ARG A 445 -14.30 -18.21 14.62
CA ARG A 445 -13.66 -19.53 14.85
C ARG A 445 -13.57 -19.89 16.34
N LYS A 446 -14.02 -18.99 17.25
CA LYS A 446 -13.89 -19.12 18.73
C LYS A 446 -12.42 -19.18 19.20
N GLU A 447 -11.51 -18.60 18.44
CA GLU A 447 -10.11 -18.49 18.81
C GLU A 447 -9.89 -17.35 19.82
N LYS A 448 -8.83 -17.46 20.62
CA LYS A 448 -8.42 -16.46 21.61
C LYS A 448 -7.16 -15.68 21.21
N ALA A 449 -6.49 -16.10 20.14
CA ALA A 449 -5.33 -15.45 19.55
C ALA A 449 -5.64 -14.97 18.13
N LEU A 450 -4.95 -13.94 17.66
CA LEU A 450 -5.03 -13.54 16.26
C LEU A 450 -4.21 -14.48 15.40
N ASN A 451 -4.74 -14.76 14.21
CA ASN A 451 -4.07 -15.58 13.21
C ASN A 451 -3.38 -14.66 12.19
N ILE A 452 -2.11 -14.97 11.84
CA ILE A 452 -1.34 -14.18 10.88
C ILE A 452 -1.98 -14.18 9.48
N ASP A 453 -2.66 -15.25 9.09
CA ASP A 453 -3.34 -15.33 7.79
C ASP A 453 -4.54 -14.36 7.70
N ASP A 454 -5.24 -14.11 8.82
CA ASP A 454 -6.28 -13.07 8.89
C ASP A 454 -5.69 -11.67 8.74
N ILE A 455 -4.51 -11.45 9.33
CA ILE A 455 -3.78 -10.18 9.19
C ILE A 455 -3.36 -9.98 7.74
N TYR A 456 -2.81 -10.99 7.07
CA TYR A 456 -2.46 -10.92 5.65
C TYR A 456 -3.67 -10.65 4.76
N GLU A 457 -4.78 -11.34 5.01
CA GLU A 457 -6.03 -11.12 4.29
C GLU A 457 -6.55 -9.68 4.47
N ALA A 458 -6.49 -9.19 5.70
CA ALA A 458 -6.90 -7.84 6.03
C ALA A 458 -6.05 -6.78 5.31
N TYR A 459 -4.72 -6.91 5.33
CA TYR A 459 -3.82 -5.98 4.62
C TYR A 459 -3.98 -6.07 3.12
N TRP A 460 -4.13 -7.26 2.55
CA TRP A 460 -4.37 -7.42 1.13
C TRP A 460 -5.63 -6.66 0.68
N ARG A 461 -6.69 -6.70 1.48
CA ARG A 461 -7.93 -5.94 1.24
C ARG A 461 -7.72 -4.45 1.39
N LEU A 462 -7.09 -4.05 2.48
CA LEU A 462 -6.86 -2.66 2.80
C LEU A 462 -5.95 -1.96 1.77
N ASP A 463 -4.79 -2.53 1.49
CA ASP A 463 -3.83 -1.94 0.55
C ASP A 463 -4.41 -1.82 -0.86
N ARG A 464 -5.23 -2.80 -1.30
CA ARG A 464 -5.93 -2.73 -2.58
C ARG A 464 -6.90 -1.54 -2.64
N GLU A 465 -7.59 -1.25 -1.54
CA GLU A 465 -8.52 -0.13 -1.47
C GLU A 465 -7.82 1.21 -1.22
N LEU A 466 -6.73 1.23 -0.46
CA LEU A 466 -5.90 2.44 -0.28
C LEU A 466 -5.25 2.89 -1.58
N LEU A 467 -4.89 1.96 -2.47
CA LEU A 467 -4.44 2.31 -3.82
C LEU A 467 -5.52 3.04 -4.63
N THR A 468 -6.80 2.75 -4.36
CA THR A 468 -7.92 3.49 -4.98
C THR A 468 -8.16 4.86 -4.33
N MET A 469 -7.65 5.10 -3.12
CA MET A 469 -7.70 6.42 -2.48
C MET A 469 -6.84 7.48 -3.19
N GLY A 470 -5.84 7.08 -3.97
CA GLY A 470 -5.12 7.99 -4.88
C GLY A 470 -6.02 8.70 -5.89
N GLN A 471 -7.29 8.26 -6.03
CA GLN A 471 -8.31 8.88 -6.87
C GLN A 471 -9.24 9.85 -6.10
N VAL A 472 -8.91 10.18 -4.84
CA VAL A 472 -9.67 11.14 -4.03
C VAL A 472 -9.58 12.53 -4.65
N SER A 473 -10.71 13.24 -4.78
CA SER A 473 -10.73 14.60 -5.30
C SER A 473 -9.99 15.58 -4.37
N LYS A 474 -9.51 16.71 -4.91
CA LYS A 474 -8.87 17.74 -4.06
C LYS A 474 -9.73 18.16 -2.86
N GLN A 475 -11.04 18.26 -3.06
CA GLN A 475 -12.00 18.60 -2.00
C GLN A 475 -12.10 17.51 -0.93
N GLU A 476 -12.14 16.24 -1.36
CA GLU A 476 -12.11 15.10 -0.43
C GLU A 476 -10.78 15.03 0.31
N SER A 477 -9.65 15.28 -0.36
CA SER A 477 -8.33 15.35 0.27
C SER A 477 -8.29 16.42 1.37
N VAL A 478 -8.83 17.61 1.14
CA VAL A 478 -8.93 18.68 2.16
C VAL A 478 -9.80 18.21 3.33
N ALA A 479 -10.95 17.60 3.06
CA ALA A 479 -11.84 17.07 4.12
C ALA A 479 -11.14 15.97 4.94
N PHE A 480 -10.39 15.10 4.29
CA PHE A 480 -9.58 14.07 4.95
C PHE A 480 -8.47 14.69 5.81
N ASN A 481 -7.70 15.64 5.26
CA ASN A 481 -6.67 16.33 6.01
C ASN A 481 -7.22 16.98 7.28
N PHE A 482 -8.39 17.60 7.18
CA PHE A 482 -9.06 18.19 8.34
C PHE A 482 -9.49 17.13 9.36
N ALA A 483 -10.16 16.08 8.90
CA ALA A 483 -10.68 15.02 9.76
C ALA A 483 -9.59 14.21 10.47
N PHE A 484 -8.48 13.98 9.79
CA PHE A 484 -7.37 13.16 10.31
C PHE A 484 -6.20 14.00 10.87
N ALA A 485 -6.38 15.33 11.02
CA ALA A 485 -5.36 16.20 11.59
C ALA A 485 -5.11 15.94 13.09
N THR A 486 -6.08 15.36 13.81
CA THR A 486 -5.92 15.10 15.25
C THR A 486 -5.85 13.60 15.54
N PRO A 487 -4.89 13.14 16.35
CA PRO A 487 -4.74 11.71 16.66
C PRO A 487 -5.70 11.18 17.73
N ARG A 488 -6.43 12.05 18.44
CA ARG A 488 -7.20 11.70 19.66
C ARG A 488 -8.07 10.46 19.53
N LEU A 489 -8.89 10.37 18.48
CA LEU A 489 -9.75 9.22 18.29
C LEU A 489 -8.96 7.93 18.10
N PHE A 490 -7.90 8.00 17.28
CA PHE A 490 -7.11 6.81 16.94
C PHE A 490 -6.32 6.33 18.15
N HIS A 491 -5.79 7.23 18.98
CA HIS A 491 -5.17 6.89 20.27
C HIS A 491 -6.17 6.21 21.20
N LYS A 492 -7.39 6.77 21.33
CA LYS A 492 -8.46 6.14 22.13
C LYS A 492 -8.79 4.74 21.60
N MET A 493 -9.01 4.59 20.30
CA MET A 493 -9.31 3.29 19.69
C MET A 493 -8.17 2.29 19.86
N LEU A 494 -6.94 2.75 19.70
CA LEU A 494 -5.74 1.93 19.89
C LEU A 494 -5.63 1.43 21.33
N PHE A 495 -5.88 2.30 22.29
CA PHE A 495 -5.91 1.95 23.71
C PHE A 495 -7.03 0.94 24.03
N GLU A 496 -8.26 1.16 23.54
CA GLU A 496 -9.36 0.21 23.68
C GLU A 496 -8.99 -1.18 23.13
N LEU A 497 -8.32 -1.23 21.97
CA LEU A 497 -7.81 -2.47 21.39
C LEU A 497 -6.73 -3.10 22.27
N GLN A 498 -5.77 -2.31 22.77
CA GLN A 498 -4.69 -2.78 23.63
C GLN A 498 -5.22 -3.42 24.92
N GLN A 499 -6.26 -2.82 25.54
CA GLN A 499 -6.91 -3.43 26.72
C GLN A 499 -7.50 -4.82 26.39
N GLY A 500 -7.98 -5.01 25.17
CA GLY A 500 -8.47 -6.32 24.72
C GLY A 500 -7.38 -7.37 24.57
N PHE A 501 -6.08 -7.01 24.54
CA PHE A 501 -4.94 -7.93 24.47
C PHE A 501 -4.21 -8.11 25.84
N LYS A 502 -4.62 -7.41 26.86
CA LYS A 502 -4.19 -7.70 28.22
C LYS A 502 -4.97 -8.92 28.66
N GLY A 503 -4.32 -10.08 28.74
CA GLY A 503 -4.95 -11.33 29.15
C GLY A 503 -5.84 -11.10 30.35
N GLY A 504 -7.08 -11.57 30.30
CA GLY A 504 -8.00 -11.48 31.41
C GLY A 504 -7.37 -12.22 32.61
N SER A 505 -7.15 -11.51 33.71
CA SER A 505 -6.81 -12.07 34.99
C SER A 505 -7.91 -13.00 35.51
#